data_26f32ea2423d02879b1478aea58aa26f
#
_entry.id   26f32ea2423d02879b1478aea58aa26f
#
_cell.length_a   1.000
_cell.length_b   1.000
_cell.length_c   1.000
_cell.angle_alpha   90.00
_cell.angle_beta   90.00
_cell.angle_gamma   90.00
#
_symmetry.space_group_name_H-M   'P 1'
#
loop_
_entity.id
_entity.type
_entity.pdbx_description
1 polymer ?
#
loop_
_entity_poly.entity_id
_entity_poly.type
_entity_poly.pdbx_seq_one_letter_code
_entity_poly.pdbx_strand_id
1 'polypeptide(L)'
;MVILGIDPGYATLGYGIIEFKNAKYTPVHYGAIITSPKNKFSERLEIIFDELEKIIELYKPDVASIEKLYFQNNHKTAIDVAQARGIILLSLQKYKIPMYEYTPLQVKTAVTGYGK
;
A
#
# COMPACT_ATOMS: atom_id res chain seq x y z
N MET A 1 6.52 17.07 -1.04
CA MET A 1 6.25 15.79 -1.73
C MET A 1 5.34 14.94 -0.88
N VAL A 2 4.26 14.47 -1.46
CA VAL A 2 3.30 13.59 -0.78
C VAL A 2 3.62 12.15 -1.14
N ILE A 3 3.76 11.30 -0.11
CA ILE A 3 4.15 9.90 -0.26
C ILE A 3 3.02 9.02 0.25
N LEU A 4 2.58 8.07 -0.59
CA LEU A 4 1.61 7.04 -0.20
C LEU A 4 2.37 5.76 0.12
N GLY A 5 2.32 5.32 1.37
CA GLY A 5 2.90 4.05 1.78
C GLY A 5 1.82 2.97 1.84
N ILE A 6 2.09 1.79 1.32
CA ILE A 6 1.12 0.70 1.24
C ILE A 6 1.70 -0.60 1.78
N ASP A 7 0.96 -1.21 2.70
CA ASP A 7 1.21 -2.57 3.16
C ASP A 7 0.15 -3.47 2.51
N PRO A 8 0.52 -4.23 1.47
CA PRO A 8 -0.46 -4.97 0.67
C PRO A 8 -1.15 -6.08 1.45
N GLY A 9 -2.45 -6.21 1.23
CA GLY A 9 -3.27 -7.27 1.77
C GLY A 9 -4.62 -7.27 1.08
N TYR A 10 -5.33 -8.38 1.15
CA TYR A 10 -6.68 -8.46 0.58
C TYR A 10 -7.75 -8.35 1.66
N ALA A 11 -7.49 -8.85 2.85
CA ALA A 11 -8.40 -8.72 4.00
C ALA A 11 -8.26 -7.34 4.64
N THR A 12 -7.03 -6.89 4.79
CA THR A 12 -6.70 -5.58 5.33
C THR A 12 -5.51 -5.03 4.56
N LEU A 13 -5.72 -3.91 3.90
CA LEU A 13 -4.66 -3.18 3.22
C LEU A 13 -4.35 -1.95 4.05
N GLY A 14 -3.16 -1.91 4.65
CA GLY A 14 -2.73 -0.75 5.42
C GLY A 14 -2.15 0.33 4.52
N TYR A 15 -2.42 1.60 4.83
CA TYR A 15 -1.80 2.69 4.08
C TYR A 15 -1.53 3.88 4.97
N GLY A 16 -0.59 4.70 4.54
CA GLY A 16 -0.26 5.95 5.22
C GLY A 16 0.06 7.03 4.21
N ILE A 17 -0.29 8.26 4.55
CA ILE A 17 0.07 9.43 3.76
C ILE A 17 1.06 10.24 4.57
N ILE A 18 2.21 10.53 3.96
CA ILE A 18 3.29 11.27 4.60
C ILE A 18 3.70 12.42 3.69
N GLU A 19 3.92 13.58 4.25
CA GLU A 19 4.47 14.71 3.51
C GLU A 19 5.93 14.88 3.84
N PHE A 20 6.77 14.98 2.80
CA PHE A 20 8.19 15.29 2.94
C PHE A 20 8.42 16.72 2.49
N LYS A 21 8.83 17.59 3.43
CA LYS A 21 9.05 19.01 3.17
C LYS A 21 10.11 19.53 4.11
N ASN A 22 11.05 20.34 3.59
CA ASN A 22 12.15 20.93 4.37
C ASN A 22 12.95 19.86 5.13
N ALA A 23 13.28 18.77 4.43
CA ALA A 23 14.02 17.63 4.97
C ALA A 23 13.34 16.95 6.17
N LYS A 24 12.01 17.10 6.28
CA LYS A 24 11.25 16.56 7.40
C LYS A 24 10.04 15.77 6.88
N TYR A 25 9.80 14.61 7.51
CA TYR A 25 8.63 13.77 7.22
C TYR A 25 7.53 14.08 8.24
N THR A 26 6.34 14.39 7.74
CA THR A 26 5.19 14.69 8.59
C THR A 26 4.06 13.75 8.23
N PRO A 27 3.53 12.94 9.19
CA PRO A 27 2.35 12.12 8.94
C PRO A 27 1.13 12.99 8.65
N VAL A 28 0.39 12.64 7.61
CA VAL A 28 -0.84 13.34 7.24
C VAL A 28 -2.07 12.52 7.62
N HIS A 29 -2.04 11.21 7.31
CA HIS A 29 -3.17 10.34 7.54
C HIS A 29 -2.74 8.87 7.53
N TYR A 30 -3.38 8.05 8.33
CA TYR A 30 -3.22 6.61 8.32
C TYR A 30 -4.58 5.96 8.24
N GLY A 31 -4.66 4.82 7.58
CA GLY A 31 -5.90 4.09 7.50
C GLY A 31 -5.70 2.67 7.02
N ALA A 32 -6.82 2.00 6.85
CA ALA A 32 -6.84 0.65 6.31
C ALA A 32 -8.08 0.45 5.44
N ILE A 33 -7.91 -0.29 4.36
CA ILE A 33 -9.02 -0.76 3.54
C ILE A 33 -9.30 -2.18 4.01
N ILE A 34 -10.49 -2.41 4.56
CA ILE A 34 -10.87 -3.70 5.12
C ILE A 34 -11.95 -4.31 4.25
N THR A 35 -11.77 -5.58 3.86
CA THR A 35 -12.75 -6.31 3.06
C THR A 35 -13.27 -7.51 3.85
N SER A 36 -14.55 -7.83 3.63
CA SER A 36 -15.21 -8.92 4.35
C SER A 36 -15.02 -10.27 3.67
N PRO A 37 -14.71 -11.34 4.43
CA PRO A 37 -14.65 -12.70 3.87
C PRO A 37 -16.00 -13.20 3.38
N LYS A 38 -17.10 -12.51 3.69
CA LYS A 38 -18.44 -12.85 3.19
C LYS A 38 -18.60 -12.48 1.72
N ASN A 39 -17.79 -11.56 1.22
CA ASN A 39 -17.83 -11.16 -0.18
C ASN A 39 -16.97 -12.10 -1.03
N LYS A 40 -17.33 -12.23 -2.31
CA LYS A 40 -16.51 -12.95 -3.27
C LYS A 40 -15.14 -12.29 -3.35
N PHE A 41 -14.12 -13.06 -3.66
CA PHE A 41 -12.77 -12.51 -3.74
C PHE A 41 -12.67 -11.39 -4.78
N SER A 42 -13.34 -11.56 -5.93
CA SER A 42 -13.38 -10.52 -6.96
C SER A 42 -14.03 -9.23 -6.44
N GLU A 43 -15.07 -9.35 -5.62
CA GLU A 43 -15.71 -8.18 -5.01
C GLU A 43 -14.75 -7.49 -4.03
N ARG A 44 -13.96 -8.28 -3.30
CA ARG A 44 -12.96 -7.72 -2.39
C ARG A 44 -11.89 -6.94 -3.15
N LEU A 45 -11.47 -7.45 -4.30
CA LEU A 45 -10.52 -6.74 -5.16
C LEU A 45 -11.10 -5.44 -5.69
N GLU A 46 -12.37 -5.44 -6.07
CA GLU A 46 -13.06 -4.23 -6.53
C GLU A 46 -13.12 -3.17 -5.43
N ILE A 47 -13.42 -3.58 -4.20
CA ILE A 47 -13.46 -2.66 -3.07
C ILE A 47 -12.07 -2.03 -2.86
N ILE A 48 -11.02 -2.83 -2.92
CA ILE A 48 -9.65 -2.34 -2.78
C ILE A 48 -9.36 -1.31 -3.87
N PHE A 49 -9.71 -1.63 -5.10
CA PHE A 49 -9.49 -0.74 -6.25
C PHE A 49 -10.22 0.59 -6.07
N ASP A 50 -11.51 0.53 -5.76
CA ASP A 50 -12.35 1.73 -5.62
C ASP A 50 -11.89 2.62 -4.46
N GLU A 51 -11.59 2.00 -3.32
CA GLU A 51 -11.15 2.77 -2.14
C GLU A 51 -9.78 3.37 -2.35
N LEU A 52 -8.88 2.64 -3.00
CA LEU A 52 -7.54 3.16 -3.30
C LEU A 52 -7.62 4.35 -4.27
N GLU A 53 -8.51 4.28 -5.25
CA GLU A 53 -8.73 5.41 -6.16
C GLU A 53 -9.17 6.67 -5.40
N LYS A 54 -10.07 6.51 -4.43
CA LYS A 54 -10.53 7.63 -3.60
C LYS A 54 -9.37 8.26 -2.82
N ILE A 55 -8.51 7.42 -2.26
CA ILE A 55 -7.33 7.87 -1.51
C ILE A 55 -6.38 8.64 -2.43
N ILE A 56 -6.10 8.10 -3.61
CA ILE A 56 -5.22 8.74 -4.58
C ILE A 56 -5.79 10.10 -5.03
N GLU A 57 -7.08 10.16 -5.32
CA GLU A 57 -7.71 11.39 -5.76
C GLU A 57 -7.77 12.44 -4.66
N LEU A 58 -7.95 12.00 -3.42
CA LEU A 58 -8.02 12.92 -2.28
C LEU A 58 -6.67 13.50 -1.91
N TYR A 59 -5.63 12.66 -1.82
CA TYR A 59 -4.32 13.09 -1.34
C TYR A 59 -3.32 13.41 -2.44
N LYS A 60 -3.56 12.96 -3.65
CA LYS A 60 -2.71 13.23 -4.83
C LYS A 60 -1.24 12.97 -4.57
N PRO A 61 -0.88 11.71 -4.20
CA PRO A 61 0.51 11.40 -3.90
C PRO A 61 1.42 11.57 -5.11
N ASP A 62 2.63 12.04 -4.84
CA ASP A 62 3.65 12.20 -5.87
C ASP A 62 4.39 10.88 -6.14
N VAL A 63 4.53 10.06 -5.10
CA VAL A 63 5.17 8.75 -5.19
C VAL A 63 4.46 7.78 -4.26
N ALA A 64 4.64 6.48 -4.52
CA ALA A 64 4.13 5.43 -3.65
C ALA A 64 5.27 4.51 -3.26
N SER A 65 5.23 4.04 -2.02
CA SER A 65 6.13 3.01 -1.54
C SER A 65 5.31 1.79 -1.15
N ILE A 66 5.70 0.63 -1.66
CA ILE A 66 4.98 -0.63 -1.47
C ILE A 66 5.90 -1.62 -0.79
N GLU A 67 5.43 -2.23 0.29
CA GLU A 67 6.20 -3.27 0.97
C GLU A 67 6.33 -4.48 0.05
N LYS A 68 7.55 -5.03 -0.02
CA LYS A 68 7.82 -6.25 -0.78
C LYS A 68 7.14 -7.44 -0.14
N LEU A 69 6.60 -8.32 -0.99
CA LEU A 69 5.97 -9.55 -0.53
C LEU A 69 7.01 -10.65 -0.38
N TYR A 70 6.89 -11.42 0.72
CA TYR A 70 7.66 -12.62 0.94
C TYR A 70 6.70 -13.78 1.15
N PHE A 71 6.83 -14.83 0.34
CA PHE A 71 5.98 -16.01 0.42
C PHE A 71 6.73 -17.08 1.19
N GLN A 72 6.49 -17.15 2.49
CA GLN A 72 7.22 -18.13 3.31
C GLN A 72 6.43 -19.36 3.68
N ASN A 73 5.18 -19.23 4.12
CA ASN A 73 4.52 -20.34 4.80
C ASN A 73 3.13 -20.73 4.33
N ASN A 74 2.45 -19.93 3.52
CA ASN A 74 1.08 -20.23 3.13
C ASN A 74 0.83 -19.82 1.68
N HIS A 75 0.88 -20.81 0.79
CA HIS A 75 0.73 -20.60 -0.64
C HIS A 75 -0.63 -20.02 -1.03
N LYS A 76 -1.71 -20.43 -0.34
CA LYS A 76 -3.05 -19.93 -0.64
C LYS A 76 -3.14 -18.44 -0.33
N THR A 77 -2.70 -18.05 0.84
CA THR A 77 -2.69 -16.63 1.23
C THR A 77 -1.76 -15.83 0.34
N ALA A 78 -0.64 -16.43 -0.06
CA ALA A 78 0.31 -15.77 -0.95
C ALA A 78 -0.30 -15.41 -2.30
N ILE A 79 -1.09 -16.32 -2.88
CA ILE A 79 -1.76 -16.08 -4.15
C ILE A 79 -2.76 -14.93 -4.01
N ASP A 80 -3.58 -14.96 -2.96
CA ASP A 80 -4.58 -13.92 -2.72
C ASP A 80 -3.93 -12.55 -2.51
N VAL A 81 -2.85 -12.49 -1.74
CA VAL A 81 -2.11 -11.25 -1.51
C VAL A 81 -1.48 -10.74 -2.80
N ALA A 82 -0.93 -11.65 -3.63
CA ALA A 82 -0.34 -11.29 -4.91
C ALA A 82 -1.38 -10.69 -5.86
N GLN A 83 -2.61 -11.23 -5.86
CA GLN A 83 -3.69 -10.69 -6.69
C GLN A 83 -4.09 -9.30 -6.22
N ALA A 84 -4.20 -9.09 -4.92
CA ALA A 84 -4.47 -7.76 -4.37
C ALA A 84 -3.35 -6.79 -4.72
N ARG A 85 -2.10 -7.25 -4.65
CA ARG A 85 -0.94 -6.43 -5.02
C ARG A 85 -1.01 -5.99 -6.47
N GLY A 86 -1.47 -6.87 -7.36
CA GLY A 86 -1.67 -6.52 -8.77
C GLY A 86 -2.65 -5.38 -8.96
N ILE A 87 -3.73 -5.38 -8.20
CA ILE A 87 -4.73 -4.29 -8.23
C ILE A 87 -4.10 -2.98 -7.74
N ILE A 88 -3.28 -3.03 -6.71
CA ILE A 88 -2.58 -1.85 -6.20
C ILE A 88 -1.66 -1.28 -7.28
N LEU A 89 -0.86 -2.13 -7.92
CA LEU A 89 0.04 -1.70 -8.98
C LEU A 89 -0.71 -1.07 -10.15
N LEU A 90 -1.84 -1.67 -10.52
CA LEU A 90 -2.68 -1.15 -11.60
C LEU A 90 -3.24 0.23 -11.25
N SER A 91 -3.73 0.40 -10.03
CA SER A 91 -4.26 1.68 -9.56
C SER A 91 -3.21 2.78 -9.64
N LEU A 92 -2.01 2.49 -9.15
CA LEU A 92 -0.91 3.46 -9.16
C LEU A 92 -0.48 3.80 -10.59
N GLN A 93 -0.40 2.79 -11.46
CA GLN A 93 -0.03 2.99 -12.86
C GLN A 93 -1.07 3.83 -13.60
N LYS A 94 -2.35 3.61 -13.31
CA LYS A 94 -3.43 4.38 -13.91
C LYS A 94 -3.27 5.88 -13.65
N TYR A 95 -2.82 6.25 -12.47
CA TYR A 95 -2.60 7.64 -12.08
C TYR A 95 -1.16 8.11 -12.32
N LYS A 96 -0.34 7.27 -12.98
CA LYS A 96 1.05 7.61 -13.33
C LYS A 96 1.92 7.93 -12.11
N ILE A 97 1.65 7.26 -10.99
CA ILE A 97 2.41 7.48 -9.76
C ILE A 97 3.63 6.57 -9.74
N PRO A 98 4.86 7.12 -9.64
CA PRO A 98 6.06 6.31 -9.52
C PRO A 98 6.02 5.42 -8.28
N MET A 99 6.46 4.17 -8.40
CA MET A 99 6.38 3.17 -7.36
C MET A 99 7.77 2.69 -6.96
N TYR A 100 7.97 2.51 -5.66
CA TYR A 100 9.21 1.96 -5.11
C TYR A 100 8.85 0.84 -4.16
N GLU A 101 9.61 -0.27 -4.22
CA GLU A 101 9.39 -1.41 -3.34
C GLU A 101 10.41 -1.39 -2.21
N TYR A 102 9.93 -1.69 -1.01
CA TYR A 102 10.78 -1.73 0.18
C TYR A 102 10.56 -3.02 0.95
N THR A 103 11.65 -3.55 1.51
CA THR A 103 11.54 -4.67 2.45
C THR A 103 11.03 -4.14 3.79
N PRO A 104 10.46 -4.99 4.65
CA PRO A 104 10.11 -4.57 6.01
C PRO A 104 11.27 -3.93 6.75
N LEU A 105 12.48 -4.44 6.58
CA LEU A 105 13.67 -3.88 7.19
C LEU A 105 13.99 -2.48 6.67
N GLN A 106 13.87 -2.28 5.35
CA GLN A 106 14.11 -0.97 4.74
C GLN A 106 13.12 0.07 5.23
N VAL A 107 11.84 -0.30 5.35
CA VAL A 107 10.81 0.59 5.89
C VAL A 107 11.13 0.94 7.34
N LYS A 108 11.47 -0.05 8.14
CA LYS A 108 11.84 0.16 9.54
C LYS A 108 13.05 1.10 9.67
N THR A 109 14.06 0.89 8.84
CA THR A 109 15.25 1.73 8.83
C THR A 109 14.90 3.17 8.48
N ALA A 110 14.06 3.38 7.47
CA ALA A 110 13.66 4.71 7.03
C ALA A 110 12.87 5.46 8.12
N VAL A 111 12.02 4.75 8.87
CA VAL A 111 11.17 5.36 9.89
C VAL A 111 11.94 5.61 11.19
N THR A 112 12.77 4.65 11.62
CA THR A 112 13.45 4.72 12.93
C THR A 112 14.87 5.27 12.85
N GLY A 113 15.47 5.25 11.67
CA GLY A 113 16.89 5.61 11.52
C GLY A 113 17.84 4.51 11.97
N TYR A 114 17.34 3.34 12.34
CA TYR A 114 18.14 2.19 12.76
C TYR A 114 17.91 1.00 11.86
N GLY A 115 18.94 0.29 11.49
CA GLY A 115 18.87 -0.91 10.66
C GLY A 115 18.43 -2.16 11.41
N LYS A 116 17.62 -2.04 12.42
CA LYS A 116 17.27 -3.17 13.28
C LYS A 116 15.80 -3.47 13.28
#